data_383e5a8c57232929ec7298e781eee8e1
#
_entry.id   383e5a8c57232929ec7298e781eee8e1
#
_cell.length_a   1.000
_cell.length_b   1.000
_cell.length_c   1.000
_cell.angle_alpha   90.00
_cell.angle_beta   90.00
_cell.angle_gamma   90.00
#
_symmetry.space_group_name_H-M   'P 1'
#
loop_
_entity.id
_entity.type
_entity.pdbx_description
1 polymer ?
#
loop_
_entity_poly.entity_id
_entity_poly.type
_entity_poly.pdbx_seq_one_letter_code
_entity_poly.pdbx_strand_id
1 'polypeptide(L)'
;MATHAPARERLTLLGRPPRGADSRAAADRRFGYLLAAPAVILLLAVTAYPLISNLWDSFHFDNLSYGSLPHKFVAGQNYTKMFSSGEWIAALERTLVFTAVTIVFDVVVGLGLALMMHRKFRGRAFLRASVLIPWAVPTVVSAMLWKTMFDPRAGFVDYFLGAVHPAWSSITWLNASVWRSWVVIFVADSWKNIPFVAIILLAGLQIIPNEVYEAARIDGASAWQAFRRVTLPMLRPALVVALIFRTLQALLVFDVIYIMTGGGPGTSTETLSFLNYQTFIINTDFGYGGAISMMLVVIALVISAGYVRFLRPQT
;
A
#
# COMPACT_ATOMS: atom_id res chain seq x y z
N MET A 1 -17.33 60.44 -45.75
CA MET A 1 -15.91 60.28 -45.35
C MET A 1 -15.89 59.71 -43.93
N ALA A 2 -15.74 58.39 -43.75
CA ALA A 2 -15.63 57.74 -42.43
C ALA A 2 -14.19 57.30 -42.27
N THR A 3 -13.50 57.89 -41.33
CA THR A 3 -12.09 57.63 -40.99
C THR A 3 -11.96 56.33 -40.17
N HIS A 4 -11.32 55.35 -40.77
CA HIS A 4 -10.91 54.11 -40.10
C HIS A 4 -9.80 54.46 -39.09
N ALA A 5 -10.09 54.27 -37.78
CA ALA A 5 -9.08 54.20 -36.74
C ALA A 5 -8.43 52.85 -36.70
N PRO A 6 -7.09 52.72 -36.54
CA PRO A 6 -6.38 51.46 -36.64
C PRO A 6 -6.63 50.58 -35.41
N ALA A 7 -6.81 49.26 -35.66
CA ALA A 7 -7.16 48.23 -34.72
C ALA A 7 -6.09 47.92 -33.62
N ARG A 8 -5.01 48.67 -33.53
CA ARG A 8 -3.91 48.46 -32.55
C ARG A 8 -4.15 49.05 -31.16
N GLU A 9 -5.13 49.93 -30.97
CA GLU A 9 -5.38 50.58 -29.68
C GLU A 9 -6.32 49.79 -28.71
N ARG A 10 -6.95 48.72 -29.18
CA ARG A 10 -7.88 47.93 -28.35
C ARG A 10 -7.24 46.81 -27.54
N LEU A 11 -5.94 46.51 -27.74
CA LEU A 11 -5.24 45.43 -27.06
C LEU A 11 -4.52 45.84 -25.75
N THR A 12 -4.50 47.14 -25.44
CA THR A 12 -3.86 47.65 -24.20
C THR A 12 -4.82 47.84 -23.02
N LEU A 13 -6.12 47.53 -23.19
CA LEU A 13 -7.13 47.62 -22.11
C LEU A 13 -7.47 46.26 -21.43
N LEU A 14 -6.78 45.20 -21.79
CA LEU A 14 -6.84 43.97 -21.01
C LEU A 14 -6.02 44.15 -19.73
N GLY A 15 -6.72 44.59 -18.75
CA GLY A 15 -6.49 44.94 -17.39
C GLY A 15 -5.19 44.47 -16.77
N ARG A 16 -4.38 45.43 -16.31
CA ARG A 16 -3.53 45.22 -15.15
C ARG A 16 -4.41 44.63 -14.04
N PRO A 17 -4.02 43.46 -13.44
CA PRO A 17 -4.80 42.93 -12.33
C PRO A 17 -4.96 44.05 -11.28
N PRO A 18 -6.13 44.17 -10.66
CA PRO A 18 -6.36 45.23 -9.67
C PRO A 18 -5.28 45.15 -8.60
N ARG A 19 -4.63 46.28 -8.28
CA ARG A 19 -3.53 46.37 -7.30
C ARG A 19 -3.82 45.78 -5.91
N GLY A 20 -5.00 45.20 -5.67
CA GLY A 20 -5.40 44.49 -4.47
C GLY A 20 -5.50 42.94 -4.61
N ALA A 21 -5.32 42.38 -5.82
CA ALA A 21 -5.46 40.94 -6.02
C ALA A 21 -4.31 40.14 -5.38
N ASP A 22 -3.09 40.68 -5.49
CA ASP A 22 -1.89 40.01 -4.91
C ASP A 22 -1.90 40.05 -3.37
N SER A 23 -2.40 41.15 -2.78
CA SER A 23 -2.50 41.26 -1.31
C SER A 23 -3.60 40.37 -0.73
N ARG A 24 -4.73 40.20 -1.43
CA ARG A 24 -5.79 39.27 -1.03
C ARG A 24 -5.33 37.84 -1.20
N ALA A 25 -4.70 37.48 -2.31
CA ALA A 25 -4.13 36.13 -2.51
C ALA A 25 -3.05 35.80 -1.48
N ALA A 26 -2.24 36.76 -1.03
CA ALA A 26 -1.28 36.57 0.04
C ALA A 26 -1.95 36.41 1.43
N ALA A 27 -3.02 37.17 1.69
CA ALA A 27 -3.82 37.07 2.92
C ALA A 27 -4.54 35.70 2.97
N ASP A 28 -5.16 35.27 1.87
CA ASP A 28 -5.83 33.98 1.75
C ASP A 28 -4.86 32.79 1.95
N ARG A 29 -3.63 32.88 1.41
CA ARG A 29 -2.58 31.89 1.66
C ARG A 29 -2.18 31.85 3.14
N ARG A 30 -1.94 33.00 3.77
CA ARG A 30 -1.60 33.07 5.19
C ARG A 30 -2.70 32.49 6.06
N PHE A 31 -3.95 32.81 5.77
CA PHE A 31 -5.10 32.26 6.45
C PHE A 31 -5.21 30.74 6.26
N GLY A 32 -4.99 30.25 5.03
CA GLY A 32 -4.93 28.81 4.75
C GLY A 32 -3.83 28.09 5.54
N TYR A 33 -2.61 28.66 5.60
CA TYR A 33 -1.53 28.10 6.42
C TYR A 33 -1.83 28.16 7.92
N LEU A 34 -2.46 29.20 8.43
CA LEU A 34 -2.83 29.31 9.84
C LEU A 34 -3.92 28.28 10.22
N LEU A 35 -4.88 28.02 9.33
CA LEU A 35 -5.90 27.00 9.53
C LEU A 35 -5.32 25.58 9.48
N ALA A 36 -4.35 25.32 8.59
CA ALA A 36 -3.70 24.03 8.48
C ALA A 36 -2.62 23.81 9.55
N ALA A 37 -2.04 24.87 10.10
CA ALA A 37 -0.91 24.79 11.02
C ALA A 37 -1.13 23.87 12.23
N PRO A 38 -2.27 23.92 12.97
CA PRO A 38 -2.49 23.06 14.11
C PRO A 38 -2.47 21.56 13.73
N ALA A 39 -3.10 21.20 12.60
CA ALA A 39 -3.13 19.83 12.11
C ALA A 39 -1.74 19.38 11.65
N VAL A 40 -1.02 20.23 10.93
CA VAL A 40 0.35 19.93 10.45
C VAL A 40 1.32 19.80 11.63
N ILE A 41 1.25 20.70 12.61
CA ILE A 41 2.11 20.64 13.80
C ILE A 41 1.85 19.35 14.59
N LEU A 42 0.58 19.00 14.83
CA LEU A 42 0.22 17.77 15.51
C LEU A 42 0.73 16.54 14.75
N LEU A 43 0.52 16.49 13.44
CA LEU A 43 0.96 15.41 12.59
C LEU A 43 2.49 15.29 12.62
N LEU A 44 3.22 16.39 12.49
CA LEU A 44 4.66 16.39 12.57
C LEU A 44 5.16 15.96 13.97
N ALA A 45 4.54 16.44 15.04
CA ALA A 45 4.93 16.05 16.41
C ALA A 45 4.74 14.54 16.63
N VAL A 46 3.63 13.97 16.18
CA VAL A 46 3.31 12.55 16.41
C VAL A 46 4.13 11.63 15.48
N THR A 47 4.45 12.06 14.25
CA THR A 47 5.15 11.20 13.29
C THR A 47 6.66 11.46 13.23
N ALA A 48 7.09 12.72 13.33
CA ALA A 48 8.51 13.05 13.19
C ALA A 48 9.31 12.63 14.43
N TYR A 49 8.73 12.77 15.63
CA TYR A 49 9.44 12.39 16.87
C TYR A 49 9.83 10.90 16.89
N PRO A 50 8.90 9.92 16.70
CA PRO A 50 9.27 8.52 16.65
C PRO A 50 10.23 8.18 15.51
N LEU A 51 10.08 8.83 14.35
CA LEU A 51 10.96 8.60 13.21
C LEU A 51 12.39 9.06 13.48
N ILE A 52 12.55 10.27 14.07
CA ILE A 52 13.85 10.82 14.45
C ILE A 52 14.47 10.01 15.60
N SER A 53 13.68 9.59 16.59
CA SER A 53 14.14 8.73 17.67
C SER A 53 14.65 7.39 17.14
N ASN A 54 13.88 6.69 16.30
CA ASN A 54 14.32 5.45 15.66
C ASN A 54 15.60 5.64 14.83
N LEU A 55 15.69 6.76 14.10
CA LEU A 55 16.91 7.08 13.35
C LEU A 55 18.10 7.28 14.28
N TRP A 56 17.91 7.99 15.40
CA TRP A 56 18.94 8.20 16.41
C TRP A 56 19.37 6.87 17.03
N ASP A 57 18.42 6.06 17.48
CA ASP A 57 18.66 4.77 18.12
C ASP A 57 19.38 3.80 17.18
N SER A 58 19.11 3.87 15.86
CA SER A 58 19.76 3.03 14.85
C SER A 58 21.29 3.19 14.79
N PHE A 59 21.83 4.32 15.26
CA PHE A 59 23.28 4.58 15.36
C PHE A 59 23.85 4.33 16.76
N HIS A 60 23.02 3.86 17.70
CA HIS A 60 23.43 3.59 19.07
C HIS A 60 23.28 2.10 19.40
N PHE A 61 24.13 1.63 20.30
CA PHE A 61 23.90 0.37 20.99
C PHE A 61 22.90 0.65 22.10
N ASP A 62 21.71 0.12 21.94
CA ASP A 62 20.64 0.25 22.92
C ASP A 62 19.88 -1.07 23.01
N ASN A 63 20.24 -1.88 24.01
CA ASN A 63 19.63 -3.18 24.23
C ASN A 63 19.41 -3.38 25.73
N LEU A 64 18.16 -3.36 26.16
CA LEU A 64 17.79 -3.49 27.58
C LEU A 64 18.13 -4.85 28.19
N SER A 65 18.30 -5.90 27.37
CA SER A 65 18.68 -7.23 27.86
C SER A 65 20.08 -7.26 28.51
N TYR A 66 20.93 -6.28 28.17
CA TYR A 66 22.26 -6.13 28.76
C TYR A 66 22.31 -5.19 29.97
N GLY A 67 21.15 -4.84 30.54
CA GLY A 67 21.03 -3.93 31.66
C GLY A 67 21.20 -2.46 31.26
N SER A 68 21.42 -1.60 32.24
CA SER A 68 21.56 -0.15 32.05
C SER A 68 22.92 0.26 31.44
N LEU A 69 23.35 -0.39 30.36
CA LEU A 69 24.49 0.09 29.59
C LEU A 69 24.12 1.44 28.96
N PRO A 70 25.00 2.44 29.04
CA PRO A 70 24.73 3.74 28.45
C PRO A 70 24.51 3.57 26.92
N HIS A 71 23.61 4.35 26.39
CA HIS A 71 23.42 4.51 24.93
C HIS A 71 24.79 4.85 24.31
N LYS A 72 25.46 3.84 23.77
CA LYS A 72 26.78 4.02 23.18
C LYS A 72 26.63 4.26 21.69
N PHE A 73 27.15 5.36 21.19
CA PHE A 73 27.23 5.61 19.78
C PHE A 73 28.12 4.56 19.08
N VAL A 74 27.55 3.81 18.14
CA VAL A 74 28.24 2.73 17.43
C VAL A 74 28.32 3.01 15.91
N ALA A 75 28.05 4.23 15.51
CA ALA A 75 28.02 4.63 14.11
C ALA A 75 27.14 3.68 13.26
N GLY A 76 27.69 3.14 12.16
CA GLY A 76 26.95 2.23 11.26
C GLY A 76 27.00 0.74 11.64
N GLN A 77 27.43 0.35 12.84
CA GLN A 77 27.60 -1.07 13.19
C GLN A 77 26.29 -1.87 13.15
N ASN A 78 25.15 -1.26 13.53
CA ASN A 78 23.84 -1.93 13.43
C ASN A 78 23.49 -2.23 11.97
N TYR A 79 23.81 -1.35 11.05
CA TYR A 79 23.59 -1.57 9.61
C TYR A 79 24.55 -2.62 9.04
N THR A 80 25.83 -2.61 9.43
CA THR A 80 26.77 -3.66 8.99
C THR A 80 26.38 -5.02 9.54
N LYS A 81 25.96 -5.12 10.80
CA LYS A 81 25.38 -6.33 11.40
C LYS A 81 24.16 -6.80 10.59
N MET A 82 23.26 -5.88 10.26
CA MET A 82 22.05 -6.16 9.49
C MET A 82 22.37 -6.75 8.12
N PHE A 83 23.23 -6.10 7.33
CA PHE A 83 23.58 -6.58 6.00
C PHE A 83 24.40 -7.88 6.00
N SER A 84 25.07 -8.21 7.09
CA SER A 84 25.75 -9.49 7.27
C SER A 84 24.89 -10.60 7.88
N SER A 85 23.68 -10.26 8.35
CA SER A 85 22.76 -11.22 8.96
C SER A 85 22.03 -12.02 7.91
N GLY A 86 22.23 -13.35 7.91
CA GLY A 86 21.47 -14.26 7.05
C GLY A 86 19.97 -14.23 7.35
N GLU A 87 19.57 -14.00 8.60
CA GLU A 87 18.18 -13.89 9.03
C GLU A 87 17.50 -12.67 8.41
N TRP A 88 18.16 -11.51 8.47
CA TRP A 88 17.65 -10.28 7.86
C TRP A 88 17.53 -10.41 6.34
N ILE A 89 18.55 -10.98 5.67
CA ILE A 89 18.53 -11.18 4.21
C ILE A 89 17.36 -12.10 3.82
N ALA A 90 17.16 -13.19 4.55
CA ALA A 90 16.06 -14.11 4.30
C ALA A 90 14.68 -13.47 4.56
N ALA A 91 14.54 -12.66 5.61
CA ALA A 91 13.32 -11.91 5.90
C ALA A 91 13.05 -10.84 4.83
N LEU A 92 14.10 -10.16 4.32
CA LEU A 92 13.99 -9.22 3.21
C LEU A 92 13.48 -9.91 1.94
N GLU A 93 14.10 -11.02 1.56
CA GLU A 93 13.68 -11.79 0.37
C GLU A 93 12.21 -12.20 0.45
N ARG A 94 11.79 -12.78 1.59
CA ARG A 94 10.39 -13.19 1.81
C ARG A 94 9.44 -12.00 1.74
N THR A 95 9.83 -10.86 2.34
CA THR A 95 9.03 -9.64 2.30
C THR A 95 8.86 -9.12 0.86
N LEU A 96 9.95 -9.08 0.09
CA LEU A 96 9.90 -8.60 -1.29
C LEU A 96 9.12 -9.55 -2.21
N VAL A 97 9.31 -10.86 -2.07
CA VAL A 97 8.55 -11.87 -2.82
C VAL A 97 7.07 -11.79 -2.49
N PHE A 98 6.72 -11.78 -1.20
CA PHE A 98 5.33 -11.61 -0.76
C PHE A 98 4.71 -10.33 -1.30
N THR A 99 5.41 -9.21 -1.17
CA THR A 99 4.98 -7.91 -1.69
C THR A 99 4.73 -7.95 -3.20
N ALA A 100 5.67 -8.48 -3.97
CA ALA A 100 5.55 -8.55 -5.43
C ALA A 100 4.37 -9.43 -5.87
N VAL A 101 4.22 -10.61 -5.27
CA VAL A 101 3.17 -11.56 -5.62
C VAL A 101 1.79 -11.00 -5.25
N THR A 102 1.63 -10.45 -4.04
CA THR A 102 0.35 -9.89 -3.59
C THR A 102 -0.05 -8.67 -4.40
N ILE A 103 0.88 -7.75 -4.71
CA ILE A 103 0.58 -6.56 -5.51
C ILE A 103 0.06 -6.95 -6.91
N VAL A 104 0.77 -7.83 -7.61
CA VAL A 104 0.36 -8.26 -8.95
C VAL A 104 -1.02 -8.89 -8.92
N PHE A 105 -1.27 -9.79 -7.99
CA PHE A 105 -2.55 -10.47 -7.86
C PHE A 105 -3.67 -9.49 -7.49
N ASP A 106 -3.47 -8.67 -6.47
CA ASP A 106 -4.48 -7.74 -5.97
C ASP A 106 -4.83 -6.65 -7.01
N VAL A 107 -3.85 -6.19 -7.77
CA VAL A 107 -4.10 -5.22 -8.85
C VAL A 107 -4.88 -5.87 -10.00
N VAL A 108 -4.53 -7.09 -10.40
CA VAL A 108 -5.23 -7.81 -11.48
C VAL A 108 -6.67 -8.12 -11.08
N VAL A 109 -6.87 -8.72 -9.90
CA VAL A 109 -8.22 -9.06 -9.41
C VAL A 109 -9.01 -7.80 -9.07
N GLY A 110 -8.38 -6.82 -8.41
CA GLY A 110 -8.96 -5.51 -8.09
C GLY A 110 -9.41 -4.74 -9.33
N LEU A 111 -8.61 -4.76 -10.41
CA LEU A 111 -9.00 -4.18 -11.70
C LEU A 111 -10.20 -4.90 -12.32
N GLY A 112 -10.22 -6.23 -12.27
CA GLY A 112 -11.38 -7.02 -12.70
C GLY A 112 -12.64 -6.63 -11.93
N LEU A 113 -12.58 -6.54 -10.61
CA LEU A 113 -13.70 -6.10 -9.77
C LEU A 113 -14.09 -4.63 -10.06
N ALA A 114 -13.13 -3.73 -10.25
CA ALA A 114 -13.39 -2.33 -10.59
C ALA A 114 -14.13 -2.21 -11.93
N LEU A 115 -13.72 -2.95 -12.95
CA LEU A 115 -14.39 -3.00 -14.25
C LEU A 115 -15.81 -3.56 -14.14
N MET A 116 -16.03 -4.60 -13.32
CA MET A 116 -17.37 -5.12 -13.04
C MET A 116 -18.24 -4.08 -12.35
N MET A 117 -17.73 -3.42 -11.31
CA MET A 117 -18.43 -2.37 -10.56
C MET A 117 -18.64 -1.09 -11.36
N HIS A 118 -17.86 -0.85 -12.41
CA HIS A 118 -18.03 0.30 -13.32
C HIS A 118 -19.22 0.13 -14.26
N ARG A 119 -19.55 -1.10 -14.66
CA ARG A 119 -20.70 -1.39 -15.54
C ARG A 119 -22.03 -1.02 -14.89
N LYS A 120 -22.98 -0.54 -15.70
CA LYS A 120 -24.35 -0.25 -15.27
C LYS A 120 -25.19 -1.54 -15.35
N PHE A 121 -25.56 -2.10 -14.19
CA PHE A 121 -26.47 -3.25 -14.09
C PHE A 121 -27.30 -3.20 -12.80
N ARG A 122 -28.41 -3.97 -12.79
CA ARG A 122 -29.26 -4.11 -11.58
C ARG A 122 -28.48 -4.87 -10.51
N GLY A 123 -28.40 -4.32 -9.28
CA GLY A 123 -27.62 -4.92 -8.18
C GLY A 123 -26.20 -4.38 -8.01
N ARG A 124 -25.76 -3.41 -8.83
CA ARG A 124 -24.42 -2.80 -8.69
C ARG A 124 -24.13 -2.24 -7.28
N ALA A 125 -25.14 -1.65 -6.64
CA ALA A 125 -24.99 -1.13 -5.27
C ALA A 125 -24.69 -2.25 -4.27
N PHE A 126 -25.42 -3.37 -4.39
CA PHE A 126 -25.19 -4.56 -3.56
C PHE A 126 -23.78 -5.15 -3.77
N LEU A 127 -23.36 -5.31 -5.04
CA LEU A 127 -21.99 -5.77 -5.35
C LEU A 127 -20.93 -4.86 -4.72
N ARG A 128 -21.08 -3.54 -4.82
CA ARG A 128 -20.15 -2.59 -4.22
C ARG A 128 -20.09 -2.70 -2.70
N ALA A 129 -21.24 -2.86 -2.06
CA ALA A 129 -21.31 -3.04 -0.61
C ALA A 129 -20.66 -4.37 -0.17
N SER A 130 -20.96 -5.47 -0.88
CA SER A 130 -20.41 -6.80 -0.55
C SER A 130 -18.90 -6.88 -0.74
N VAL A 131 -18.37 -6.26 -1.80
CA VAL A 131 -16.92 -6.21 -2.05
C VAL A 131 -16.19 -5.45 -0.94
N LEU A 132 -16.83 -4.49 -0.26
CA LEU A 132 -16.21 -3.71 0.82
C LEU A 132 -16.14 -4.45 2.15
N ILE A 133 -16.96 -5.47 2.38
CA ILE A 133 -17.04 -6.19 3.66
C ILE A 133 -15.66 -6.69 4.13
N PRO A 134 -14.86 -7.38 3.30
CA PRO A 134 -13.54 -7.87 3.72
C PRO A 134 -12.61 -6.77 4.22
N TRP A 135 -12.59 -5.64 3.56
CA TRP A 135 -11.74 -4.52 3.93
C TRP A 135 -12.16 -3.86 5.25
N ALA A 136 -13.45 -3.85 5.56
CA ALA A 136 -13.98 -3.28 6.79
C ALA A 136 -13.66 -4.13 8.03
N VAL A 137 -13.32 -5.42 7.86
CA VAL A 137 -12.96 -6.31 8.98
C VAL A 137 -11.59 -5.93 9.52
N PRO A 138 -11.40 -5.76 10.85
CA PRO A 138 -10.08 -5.55 11.45
C PRO A 138 -9.11 -6.67 11.08
N THR A 139 -7.83 -6.35 10.80
CA THR A 139 -6.84 -7.31 10.29
C THR A 139 -6.65 -8.50 11.22
N VAL A 140 -6.59 -8.26 12.54
CA VAL A 140 -6.48 -9.31 13.56
C VAL A 140 -7.65 -10.29 13.48
N VAL A 141 -8.88 -9.77 13.38
CA VAL A 141 -10.09 -10.61 13.28
C VAL A 141 -10.09 -11.39 11.98
N SER A 142 -9.73 -10.76 10.87
CA SER A 142 -9.58 -11.43 9.58
C SER A 142 -8.58 -12.58 9.66
N ALA A 143 -7.40 -12.34 10.23
CA ALA A 143 -6.37 -13.37 10.39
C ALA A 143 -6.85 -14.55 11.28
N MET A 144 -7.56 -14.25 12.37
CA MET A 144 -8.16 -15.29 13.22
C MET A 144 -9.22 -16.11 12.49
N LEU A 145 -10.11 -15.47 11.72
CA LEU A 145 -11.12 -16.16 10.91
C LEU A 145 -10.46 -17.12 9.92
N TRP A 146 -9.48 -16.64 9.15
CA TRP A 146 -8.75 -17.47 8.19
C TRP A 146 -7.98 -18.62 8.88
N LYS A 147 -7.32 -18.34 10.02
CA LYS A 147 -6.65 -19.39 10.81
C LYS A 147 -7.62 -20.49 11.23
N THR A 148 -8.81 -20.10 11.73
CA THR A 148 -9.84 -21.07 12.14
C THR A 148 -10.43 -21.84 10.96
N MET A 149 -10.62 -21.17 9.80
CA MET A 149 -11.11 -21.85 8.60
C MET A 149 -10.15 -22.95 8.09
N PHE A 150 -8.86 -22.78 8.31
CA PHE A 150 -7.80 -23.73 7.93
C PHE A 150 -7.30 -24.60 9.10
N ASP A 151 -8.04 -24.65 10.23
CA ASP A 151 -7.71 -25.53 11.33
C ASP A 151 -7.93 -27.01 10.93
N PRO A 152 -6.95 -27.91 11.12
CA PRO A 152 -7.04 -29.28 10.64
C PRO A 152 -8.07 -30.14 11.42
N ARG A 153 -8.58 -29.67 12.57
CA ARG A 153 -9.53 -30.42 13.41
C ARG A 153 -10.98 -29.98 13.22
N ALA A 154 -11.20 -28.69 13.02
CA ALA A 154 -12.54 -28.09 12.99
C ALA A 154 -12.70 -27.08 11.85
N GLY A 155 -11.72 -26.98 10.95
CA GLY A 155 -11.71 -26.01 9.87
C GLY A 155 -12.69 -26.33 8.76
N PHE A 156 -13.39 -25.30 8.30
CA PHE A 156 -14.33 -25.37 7.21
C PHE A 156 -13.69 -25.89 5.90
N VAL A 157 -12.43 -25.50 5.64
CA VAL A 157 -11.72 -25.87 4.42
C VAL A 157 -11.47 -27.38 4.36
N ASP A 158 -10.99 -27.98 5.44
CA ASP A 158 -10.73 -29.41 5.48
C ASP A 158 -12.01 -30.25 5.41
N TYR A 159 -13.12 -29.75 5.98
CA TYR A 159 -14.43 -30.38 5.84
C TYR A 159 -14.86 -30.47 4.37
N PHE A 160 -14.75 -29.36 3.62
CA PHE A 160 -15.12 -29.36 2.20
C PHE A 160 -14.16 -30.16 1.33
N LEU A 161 -12.86 -30.06 1.58
CA LEU A 161 -11.88 -30.85 0.84
C LEU A 161 -12.04 -32.35 1.10
N GLY A 162 -12.32 -32.74 2.35
CA GLY A 162 -12.60 -34.13 2.72
C GLY A 162 -13.87 -34.69 2.06
N ALA A 163 -14.88 -33.85 1.83
CA ALA A 163 -16.08 -34.25 1.09
C ALA A 163 -15.80 -34.51 -0.41
N VAL A 164 -14.76 -33.86 -0.99
CA VAL A 164 -14.32 -34.11 -2.37
C VAL A 164 -13.39 -35.33 -2.44
N HIS A 165 -12.44 -35.43 -1.53
CA HIS A 165 -11.49 -36.55 -1.47
C HIS A 165 -11.09 -36.84 -0.02
N PRO A 166 -11.32 -38.09 0.50
CA PRO A 166 -11.07 -38.42 1.90
C PRO A 166 -9.64 -38.13 2.39
N ALA A 167 -8.63 -38.31 1.53
CA ALA A 167 -7.23 -38.02 1.90
C ALA A 167 -6.96 -36.51 2.14
N TRP A 168 -7.88 -35.62 1.84
CA TRP A 168 -7.76 -34.19 2.04
C TRP A 168 -8.49 -33.70 3.31
N SER A 169 -9.05 -34.59 4.11
CA SER A 169 -9.86 -34.26 5.30
C SER A 169 -9.05 -33.89 6.55
N SER A 170 -7.72 -33.93 6.49
CA SER A 170 -6.87 -33.64 7.66
C SER A 170 -5.52 -33.02 7.27
N ILE A 171 -5.59 -32.07 6.35
CA ILE A 171 -4.38 -31.38 5.88
C ILE A 171 -3.98 -30.33 6.92
N THR A 172 -2.78 -30.43 7.47
CA THR A 172 -2.22 -29.35 8.27
C THR A 172 -1.68 -28.27 7.33
N TRP A 173 -2.44 -27.17 7.23
CA TRP A 173 -2.14 -26.06 6.34
C TRP A 173 -1.06 -25.14 6.90
N LEU A 174 -1.21 -24.75 8.16
CA LEU A 174 -0.32 -23.81 8.84
C LEU A 174 0.77 -24.56 9.62
N ASN A 175 1.99 -24.06 9.58
CA ASN A 175 3.15 -24.55 10.35
C ASN A 175 3.64 -25.96 10.04
N ALA A 176 3.01 -26.73 9.15
CA ALA A 176 3.49 -28.04 8.72
C ALA A 176 4.28 -27.99 7.41
N SER A 177 4.01 -27.01 6.57
CA SER A 177 4.68 -26.82 5.28
C SER A 177 4.82 -25.33 4.98
N VAL A 178 6.00 -24.92 4.57
CA VAL A 178 6.32 -23.54 4.19
C VAL A 178 5.39 -23.05 3.08
N TRP A 179 5.27 -23.83 2.02
CA TRP A 179 4.41 -23.50 0.87
C TRP A 179 2.94 -23.34 1.26
N ARG A 180 2.38 -24.27 2.05
CA ARG A 180 0.97 -24.20 2.47
C ARG A 180 0.72 -22.97 3.36
N SER A 181 1.63 -22.70 4.31
CA SER A 181 1.53 -21.54 5.17
C SER A 181 1.50 -20.25 4.35
N TRP A 182 2.38 -20.10 3.36
CA TRP A 182 2.39 -18.93 2.48
C TRP A 182 1.13 -18.80 1.64
N VAL A 183 0.57 -19.91 1.13
CA VAL A 183 -0.69 -19.87 0.38
C VAL A 183 -1.83 -19.34 1.24
N VAL A 184 -1.96 -19.82 2.47
CA VAL A 184 -3.04 -19.38 3.36
C VAL A 184 -2.86 -17.91 3.75
N ILE A 185 -1.63 -17.50 4.09
CA ILE A 185 -1.29 -16.09 4.39
C ILE A 185 -1.62 -15.19 3.19
N PHE A 186 -1.20 -15.59 1.99
CA PHE A 186 -1.46 -14.86 0.75
C PHE A 186 -2.95 -14.70 0.48
N VAL A 187 -3.73 -15.77 0.59
CA VAL A 187 -5.19 -15.74 0.35
C VAL A 187 -5.89 -14.85 1.38
N ALA A 188 -5.52 -14.97 2.67
CA ALA A 188 -6.08 -14.16 3.74
C ALA A 188 -5.80 -12.66 3.56
N ASP A 189 -4.57 -12.32 3.23
CA ASP A 189 -4.14 -10.93 3.00
C ASP A 189 -4.78 -10.34 1.74
N SER A 190 -4.74 -11.06 0.63
CA SER A 190 -5.34 -10.61 -0.63
C SER A 190 -6.86 -10.46 -0.53
N TRP A 191 -7.57 -11.41 0.10
CA TRP A 191 -9.02 -11.31 0.33
C TRP A 191 -9.40 -9.99 1.01
N LYS A 192 -8.61 -9.58 1.98
CA LYS A 192 -8.85 -8.33 2.72
C LYS A 192 -8.52 -7.09 1.90
N ASN A 193 -7.45 -7.11 1.10
CA ASN A 193 -6.88 -5.90 0.50
C ASN A 193 -7.34 -5.64 -0.94
N ILE A 194 -7.76 -6.65 -1.70
CA ILE A 194 -8.30 -6.52 -3.06
C ILE A 194 -9.42 -5.47 -3.15
N PRO A 195 -10.41 -5.41 -2.22
CA PRO A 195 -11.47 -4.41 -2.27
C PRO A 195 -10.97 -2.97 -2.27
N PHE A 196 -9.94 -2.68 -1.49
CA PHE A 196 -9.35 -1.34 -1.42
C PHE A 196 -8.71 -0.94 -2.76
N VAL A 197 -7.95 -1.85 -3.37
CA VAL A 197 -7.40 -1.64 -4.72
C VAL A 197 -8.52 -1.43 -5.74
N ALA A 198 -9.57 -2.27 -5.68
CA ALA A 198 -10.71 -2.17 -6.59
C ALA A 198 -11.44 -0.82 -6.51
N ILE A 199 -11.57 -0.23 -5.32
CA ILE A 199 -12.23 1.07 -5.14
C ILE A 199 -11.37 2.21 -5.70
N ILE A 200 -10.06 2.20 -5.46
CA ILE A 200 -9.15 3.21 -6.03
C ILE A 200 -9.23 3.17 -7.56
N LEU A 201 -9.16 1.96 -8.14
CA LEU A 201 -9.25 1.78 -9.59
C LEU A 201 -10.64 2.15 -10.14
N LEU A 202 -11.71 1.84 -9.41
CA LEU A 202 -13.07 2.25 -9.77
C LEU A 202 -13.22 3.78 -9.79
N ALA A 203 -12.65 4.47 -8.80
CA ALA A 203 -12.63 5.94 -8.79
C ALA A 203 -11.91 6.49 -10.01
N GLY A 204 -10.75 5.91 -10.38
CA GLY A 204 -10.03 6.25 -11.61
C GLY A 204 -10.84 6.00 -12.87
N LEU A 205 -11.55 4.89 -12.96
CA LEU A 205 -12.42 4.56 -14.11
C LEU A 205 -13.58 5.55 -14.28
N GLN A 206 -14.10 6.12 -13.17
CA GLN A 206 -15.22 7.07 -13.20
C GLN A 206 -14.84 8.45 -13.73
N ILE A 207 -13.54 8.79 -13.72
CA ILE A 207 -13.03 10.06 -14.24
C ILE A 207 -12.89 10.04 -15.77
N ILE A 208 -12.80 8.83 -16.38
CA ILE A 208 -12.64 8.70 -17.83
C ILE A 208 -13.94 9.10 -18.54
N PRO A 209 -13.92 10.16 -19.42
CA PRO A 209 -15.11 10.60 -20.13
C PRO A 209 -15.65 9.51 -21.09
N ASN A 210 -16.97 9.39 -21.18
CA ASN A 210 -17.59 8.41 -22.10
C ASN A 210 -17.29 8.72 -23.57
N GLU A 211 -17.11 9.99 -23.92
CA GLU A 211 -16.82 10.48 -25.28
C GLU A 211 -15.56 9.83 -25.85
N VAL A 212 -14.57 9.53 -25.01
CA VAL A 212 -13.33 8.86 -25.44
C VAL A 212 -13.61 7.42 -25.87
N TYR A 213 -14.51 6.73 -25.17
CA TYR A 213 -14.94 5.38 -25.57
C TYR A 213 -15.81 5.38 -26.82
N GLU A 214 -16.64 6.40 -27.00
CA GLU A 214 -17.46 6.58 -28.20
C GLU A 214 -16.58 6.84 -29.42
N ALA A 215 -15.60 7.75 -29.31
CA ALA A 215 -14.61 7.99 -30.36
C ALA A 215 -13.86 6.70 -30.75
N ALA A 216 -13.36 5.94 -29.75
CA ALA A 216 -12.68 4.68 -30.01
C ALA A 216 -13.58 3.66 -30.76
N ARG A 217 -14.90 3.65 -30.49
CA ARG A 217 -15.85 2.78 -31.21
C ARG A 217 -16.08 3.23 -32.66
N ILE A 218 -16.14 4.56 -32.87
CA ILE A 218 -16.26 5.13 -34.24
C ILE A 218 -15.02 4.77 -35.06
N ASP A 219 -13.84 4.77 -34.43
CA ASP A 219 -12.57 4.34 -35.03
C ASP A 219 -12.46 2.81 -35.20
N GLY A 220 -13.51 2.05 -34.89
CA GLY A 220 -13.55 0.59 -35.05
C GLY A 220 -12.74 -0.19 -34.00
N ALA A 221 -12.38 0.41 -32.87
CA ALA A 221 -11.63 -0.29 -31.82
C ALA A 221 -12.47 -1.40 -31.16
N SER A 222 -11.91 -2.60 -31.08
CA SER A 222 -12.50 -3.69 -30.29
C SER A 222 -12.45 -3.36 -28.78
N ALA A 223 -13.25 -4.08 -27.97
CA ALA A 223 -13.25 -3.90 -26.51
C ALA A 223 -11.86 -4.05 -25.87
N TRP A 224 -11.05 -4.99 -26.36
CA TRP A 224 -9.68 -5.19 -25.90
C TRP A 224 -8.74 -4.05 -26.32
N GLN A 225 -8.92 -3.54 -27.55
CA GLN A 225 -8.15 -2.38 -28.03
C GLN A 225 -8.51 -1.11 -27.23
N ALA A 226 -9.79 -0.87 -26.97
CA ALA A 226 -10.25 0.22 -26.12
C ALA A 226 -9.71 0.09 -24.69
N PHE A 227 -9.72 -1.12 -24.10
CA PHE A 227 -9.13 -1.37 -22.81
C PHE A 227 -7.62 -1.03 -22.77
N ARG A 228 -6.84 -1.58 -23.72
CA ARG A 228 -5.38 -1.43 -23.72
C ARG A 228 -4.91 -0.04 -24.13
N ARG A 229 -5.60 0.62 -25.07
CA ARG A 229 -5.17 1.92 -25.64
C ARG A 229 -5.83 3.12 -25.01
N VAL A 230 -6.99 2.95 -24.36
CA VAL A 230 -7.74 4.05 -23.72
C VAL A 230 -7.80 3.84 -22.22
N THR A 231 -8.45 2.76 -21.75
CA THR A 231 -8.70 2.56 -20.32
C THR A 231 -7.41 2.48 -19.52
N LEU A 232 -6.51 1.58 -19.87
CA LEU A 232 -5.29 1.31 -19.10
C LEU A 232 -4.33 2.53 -19.05
N PRO A 233 -4.07 3.28 -20.14
CA PRO A 233 -3.28 4.50 -20.08
C PRO A 233 -3.93 5.60 -19.24
N MET A 234 -5.24 5.83 -19.37
CA MET A 234 -5.96 6.84 -18.60
C MET A 234 -6.10 6.46 -17.12
N LEU A 235 -6.04 5.17 -16.79
CA LEU A 235 -6.09 4.67 -15.42
C LEU A 235 -4.73 4.76 -14.69
N ARG A 236 -3.63 5.08 -15.40
CA ARG A 236 -2.28 5.15 -14.80
C ARG A 236 -2.20 5.95 -13.50
N PRO A 237 -2.81 7.14 -13.36
CA PRO A 237 -2.74 7.87 -12.09
C PRO A 237 -3.35 7.12 -10.92
N ALA A 238 -4.50 6.47 -11.12
CA ALA A 238 -5.15 5.65 -10.09
C ALA A 238 -4.36 4.37 -9.81
N LEU A 239 -3.73 3.77 -10.82
CA LEU A 239 -2.83 2.63 -10.65
C LEU A 239 -1.62 2.99 -9.79
N VAL A 240 -1.00 4.15 -10.02
CA VAL A 240 0.13 4.62 -9.17
C VAL A 240 -0.28 4.72 -7.71
N VAL A 241 -1.44 5.34 -7.45
CA VAL A 241 -1.96 5.47 -6.08
C VAL A 241 -2.23 4.09 -5.46
N ALA A 242 -2.92 3.20 -6.19
CA ALA A 242 -3.19 1.84 -5.73
C ALA A 242 -1.91 1.05 -5.44
N LEU A 243 -0.92 1.14 -6.34
CA LEU A 243 0.38 0.47 -6.18
C LEU A 243 1.13 0.98 -4.95
N ILE A 244 1.21 2.31 -4.74
CA ILE A 244 1.90 2.88 -3.58
C ILE A 244 1.25 2.37 -2.28
N PHE A 245 -0.07 2.53 -2.15
CA PHE A 245 -0.77 2.10 -0.94
C PHE A 245 -0.63 0.59 -0.70
N ARG A 246 -0.83 -0.23 -1.75
CA ARG A 246 -0.73 -1.69 -1.60
C ARG A 246 0.68 -2.15 -1.27
N THR A 247 1.69 -1.51 -1.87
CA THR A 247 3.10 -1.80 -1.55
C THR A 247 3.41 -1.52 -0.08
N LEU A 248 3.00 -0.35 0.42
CA LEU A 248 3.21 -0.01 1.83
C LEU A 248 2.54 -1.03 2.76
N GLN A 249 1.30 -1.42 2.48
CA GLN A 249 0.59 -2.45 3.26
C GLN A 249 1.30 -3.81 3.21
N ALA A 250 1.80 -4.23 2.05
CA ALA A 250 2.46 -5.52 1.89
C ALA A 250 3.87 -5.56 2.50
N LEU A 251 4.65 -4.48 2.37
CA LEU A 251 5.98 -4.35 3.01
C LEU A 251 5.89 -4.38 4.53
N LEU A 252 4.82 -3.81 5.07
CA LEU A 252 4.58 -3.71 6.52
C LEU A 252 3.69 -4.83 7.05
N VAL A 253 3.50 -5.91 6.29
CA VAL A 253 2.67 -7.04 6.73
C VAL A 253 3.23 -7.66 8.01
N PHE A 254 2.40 -7.65 9.06
CA PHE A 254 2.75 -8.16 10.38
C PHE A 254 1.64 -9.02 10.99
N ASP A 255 0.45 -8.44 11.16
CA ASP A 255 -0.67 -9.04 11.91
C ASP A 255 -1.03 -10.44 11.41
N VAL A 256 -1.11 -10.62 10.09
CA VAL A 256 -1.46 -11.90 9.47
C VAL A 256 -0.40 -12.96 9.77
N ILE A 257 0.89 -12.61 9.64
CA ILE A 257 2.01 -13.49 9.96
C ILE A 257 1.98 -13.87 11.44
N TYR A 258 1.89 -12.86 12.31
CA TYR A 258 1.91 -13.03 13.76
C TYR A 258 0.79 -13.98 14.25
N ILE A 259 -0.43 -13.78 13.77
CA ILE A 259 -1.60 -14.55 14.24
C ILE A 259 -1.66 -15.94 13.62
N MET A 260 -1.37 -16.04 12.31
CA MET A 260 -1.59 -17.31 11.61
C MET A 260 -0.46 -18.31 11.86
N THR A 261 0.79 -17.87 11.78
CA THR A 261 1.97 -18.76 11.83
C THR A 261 2.96 -18.44 12.94
N GLY A 262 2.97 -17.21 13.46
CA GLY A 262 4.02 -16.76 14.39
C GLY A 262 5.42 -16.81 13.77
N GLY A 263 5.53 -16.63 12.43
CA GLY A 263 6.78 -16.74 11.68
C GLY A 263 7.13 -18.15 11.17
N GLY A 264 6.38 -19.18 11.62
CA GLY A 264 6.68 -20.60 11.36
C GLY A 264 6.23 -21.14 9.99
N PRO A 265 6.64 -22.40 9.67
CA PRO A 265 7.47 -23.31 10.45
C PRO A 265 8.93 -22.80 10.58
N GLY A 266 9.51 -22.91 11.76
CA GLY A 266 10.78 -22.25 12.09
C GLY A 266 10.66 -20.73 11.93
N THR A 267 11.43 -20.12 11.02
CA THR A 267 11.38 -18.70 10.66
C THR A 267 10.91 -18.47 9.21
N SER A 268 10.36 -19.50 8.56
CA SER A 268 10.16 -19.51 7.11
C SER A 268 9.05 -18.59 6.58
N THR A 269 8.15 -18.11 7.44
CA THR A 269 7.15 -17.07 7.08
C THR A 269 7.44 -15.72 7.72
N GLU A 270 8.61 -15.56 8.31
CA GLU A 270 9.06 -14.34 8.94
C GLU A 270 9.37 -13.27 7.91
N THR A 271 8.67 -12.14 8.02
CA THR A 271 8.88 -10.93 7.21
C THR A 271 9.76 -9.92 7.96
N LEU A 272 10.23 -8.88 7.28
CA LEU A 272 11.00 -7.82 7.92
C LEU A 272 10.26 -7.13 9.07
N SER A 273 8.94 -6.91 8.92
CA SER A 273 8.13 -6.32 10.00
C SER A 273 8.03 -7.24 11.20
N PHE A 274 7.92 -8.55 10.97
CA PHE A 274 7.89 -9.54 12.03
C PHE A 274 9.25 -9.67 12.72
N LEU A 275 10.35 -9.73 11.97
CA LEU A 275 11.72 -9.72 12.49
C LEU A 275 11.98 -8.45 13.32
N ASN A 276 11.51 -7.29 12.82
CA ASN A 276 11.63 -6.04 13.54
C ASN A 276 10.86 -6.06 14.87
N TYR A 277 9.66 -6.61 14.88
CA TYR A 277 8.88 -6.78 16.11
C TYR A 277 9.62 -7.67 17.12
N GLN A 278 10.17 -8.81 16.69
CA GLN A 278 10.95 -9.68 17.55
C GLN A 278 12.19 -8.97 18.11
N THR A 279 12.91 -8.24 17.26
CA THR A 279 14.12 -7.53 17.64
C THR A 279 13.83 -6.38 18.59
N PHE A 280 12.87 -5.53 18.21
CA PHE A 280 12.58 -4.29 18.92
C PHE A 280 11.78 -4.51 20.22
N ILE A 281 10.75 -5.37 20.17
CA ILE A 281 9.81 -5.55 21.29
C ILE A 281 10.18 -6.76 22.14
N ILE A 282 10.48 -7.92 21.55
CA ILE A 282 10.72 -9.15 22.31
C ILE A 282 12.15 -9.17 22.86
N ASN A 283 13.14 -8.88 22.00
CA ASN A 283 14.55 -8.90 22.38
C ASN A 283 15.01 -7.55 22.96
N THR A 284 14.13 -6.52 22.93
CA THR A 284 14.43 -5.17 23.46
C THR A 284 15.72 -4.55 22.93
N ASP A 285 16.13 -4.92 21.70
CA ASP A 285 17.28 -4.38 20.99
C ASP A 285 16.83 -3.19 20.12
N PHE A 286 16.72 -2.02 20.75
CA PHE A 286 16.20 -0.80 20.11
C PHE A 286 17.16 -0.27 19.04
N GLY A 287 18.47 -0.43 19.23
CA GLY A 287 19.46 0.00 18.26
C GLY A 287 19.39 -0.78 16.96
N TYR A 288 19.40 -2.11 17.05
CA TYR A 288 19.30 -2.97 15.87
C TYR A 288 17.91 -2.94 15.24
N GLY A 289 16.83 -2.97 16.05
CA GLY A 289 15.45 -2.81 15.59
C GLY A 289 15.20 -1.45 14.93
N GLY A 290 15.82 -0.37 15.45
CA GLY A 290 15.80 0.94 14.82
C GLY A 290 16.43 0.92 13.41
N ALA A 291 17.56 0.22 13.23
CA ALA A 291 18.19 0.07 11.91
C ALA A 291 17.28 -0.70 10.92
N ILE A 292 16.62 -1.79 11.36
CA ILE A 292 15.66 -2.54 10.54
C ILE A 292 14.47 -1.65 10.16
N SER A 293 13.92 -0.89 11.11
CA SER A 293 12.80 0.05 10.88
C SER A 293 13.17 1.10 9.83
N MET A 294 14.35 1.72 9.96
CA MET A 294 14.81 2.73 9.01
C MET A 294 15.03 2.16 7.62
N MET A 295 15.53 0.92 7.53
CA MET A 295 15.68 0.25 6.24
C MET A 295 14.33 -0.04 5.57
N LEU A 296 13.31 -0.45 6.33
CA LEU A 296 11.93 -0.58 5.80
C LEU A 296 11.41 0.74 5.22
N VAL A 297 11.66 1.86 5.91
CA VAL A 297 11.29 3.20 5.40
C VAL A 297 12.03 3.50 4.09
N VAL A 298 13.33 3.24 4.02
CA VAL A 298 14.13 3.47 2.80
C VAL A 298 13.60 2.62 1.64
N ILE A 299 13.36 1.32 1.86
CA ILE A 299 12.81 0.41 0.84
C ILE A 299 11.46 0.93 0.34
N ALA A 300 10.56 1.32 1.24
CA ALA A 300 9.25 1.84 0.90
C ALA A 300 9.34 3.13 0.06
N LEU A 301 10.23 4.05 0.43
CA LEU A 301 10.46 5.29 -0.31
C LEU A 301 11.05 5.04 -1.70
N VAL A 302 12.03 4.15 -1.83
CA VAL A 302 12.67 3.81 -3.12
C VAL A 302 11.64 3.21 -4.08
N ILE A 303 10.84 2.24 -3.62
CA ILE A 303 9.80 1.61 -4.45
C ILE A 303 8.73 2.64 -4.84
N SER A 304 8.27 3.46 -3.90
CA SER A 304 7.25 4.49 -4.14
C SER A 304 7.75 5.56 -5.12
N ALA A 305 9.01 6.01 -4.99
CA ALA A 305 9.64 6.93 -5.93
C ALA A 305 9.77 6.31 -7.33
N GLY A 306 10.07 5.01 -7.41
CA GLY A 306 10.05 4.25 -8.65
C GLY A 306 8.69 4.33 -9.35
N TYR A 307 7.60 4.04 -8.65
CA TYR A 307 6.25 4.13 -9.24
C TYR A 307 5.93 5.54 -9.76
N VAL A 308 6.22 6.57 -8.96
CA VAL A 308 6.00 7.95 -9.38
C VAL A 308 6.81 8.31 -10.62
N ARG A 309 8.07 7.85 -10.71
CA ARG A 309 8.96 8.15 -11.83
C ARG A 309 8.55 7.43 -13.12
N PHE A 310 8.25 6.12 -13.04
CA PHE A 310 8.02 5.28 -14.22
C PHE A 310 6.58 5.31 -14.74
N LEU A 311 5.60 5.61 -13.89
CA LEU A 311 4.18 5.61 -14.25
C LEU A 311 3.59 7.01 -14.39
N ARG A 312 4.39 8.07 -14.31
CA ARG A 312 3.90 9.45 -14.56
C ARG A 312 3.22 9.51 -15.93
N PRO A 313 2.01 10.10 -16.02
CA PRO A 313 1.46 10.47 -17.32
C PRO A 313 2.44 11.41 -18.01
N GLN A 314 2.80 11.13 -19.25
CA GLN A 314 3.46 12.11 -20.10
C GLN A 314 2.38 13.16 -20.44
N THR A 315 2.43 14.29 -19.73
CA THR A 315 1.65 15.50 -20.07
C THR A 315 2.23 16.14 -21.33
#